data_165e4d381f826c5122d40d3eddfc05ad
#
_entry.id   165e4d381f826c5122d40d3eddfc05ad
#
_cell.length_a   1.000
_cell.length_b   1.000
_cell.length_c   1.000
_cell.angle_alpha   90.00
_cell.angle_beta   90.00
_cell.angle_gamma   90.00
#
_symmetry.space_group_name_H-M   'P 1'
#
loop_
_entity.id
_entity.type
_entity.pdbx_description
1 polymer ?
#
loop_
_entity_poly.entity_id
_entity_poly.type
_entity_poly.pdbx_seq_one_letter_code
_entity_poly.pdbx_strand_id
1 'polypeptide(L)'
;MAKGIMYVDNIRVEFDDEPTIMDVCRKAGVEMPNFCFHSDLSVYGACRMCMVEDLDTGKIDAACTTKPKNGMRIRTNTSRLLKYRRMILELMLASHCRDCTACEKNRSCRLQEMAVRFGIHHVHFKDTREHVPMDFSSPAVTFDLNKCILCGDCVRVCEEMQGMG
;
A
#
# COMPACT_ATOMS: atom_id res chain seq x y z
N MET A 1 5.39 -10.70 -24.38
CA MET A 1 6.36 -9.97 -23.56
C MET A 1 6.33 -8.52 -24.00
N ALA A 2 5.96 -7.61 -23.11
CA ALA A 2 5.82 -6.19 -23.46
C ALA A 2 7.15 -5.49 -23.19
N LYS A 3 8.04 -5.48 -24.19
CA LYS A 3 9.24 -4.65 -24.15
C LYS A 3 8.89 -3.21 -24.48
N GLY A 4 9.45 -2.26 -23.74
CA GLY A 4 9.19 -0.86 -24.01
C GLY A 4 9.98 0.10 -23.16
N ILE A 5 9.65 1.36 -23.35
CA ILE A 5 10.20 2.47 -22.58
C ILE A 5 9.02 3.18 -21.95
N MET A 6 9.14 3.51 -20.67
CA MET A 6 8.19 4.42 -20.01
C MET A 6 8.95 5.48 -19.21
N TYR A 7 8.23 6.48 -18.76
CA TYR A 7 8.80 7.59 -17.99
C TYR A 7 8.16 7.65 -16.60
N VAL A 8 8.99 7.49 -15.58
CA VAL A 8 8.61 7.61 -14.17
C VAL A 8 9.20 8.90 -13.62
N ASP A 9 8.37 9.87 -13.26
CA ASP A 9 8.79 11.19 -12.79
C ASP A 9 9.85 11.88 -13.69
N ASN A 10 9.72 11.72 -15.01
CA ASN A 10 10.64 12.12 -16.09
C ASN A 10 11.91 11.23 -16.22
N ILE A 11 12.10 10.22 -15.42
CA ILE A 11 13.19 9.26 -15.58
C ILE A 11 12.80 8.28 -16.67
N ARG A 12 13.59 8.18 -17.73
CA ARG A 12 13.42 7.17 -18.78
C ARG A 12 13.82 5.80 -18.25
N VAL A 13 12.90 4.85 -18.29
CA VAL A 13 13.11 3.46 -17.81
C VAL A 13 12.74 2.50 -18.92
N GLU A 14 13.66 1.61 -19.24
CA GLU A 14 13.40 0.47 -20.12
C GLU A 14 12.84 -0.69 -19.31
N PHE A 15 11.78 -1.30 -19.81
CA PHE A 15 11.18 -2.49 -19.20
C PHE A 15 11.07 -3.62 -20.23
N ASP A 16 11.24 -4.83 -19.78
CA ASP A 16 11.18 -6.03 -20.61
C ASP A 16 9.99 -6.91 -20.27
N ASP A 17 9.90 -7.35 -19.02
CA ASP A 17 8.90 -8.30 -18.53
C ASP A 17 8.35 -7.90 -17.14
N GLU A 18 8.61 -6.68 -16.70
CA GLU A 18 8.06 -6.21 -15.43
C GLU A 18 6.54 -6.32 -15.43
N PRO A 19 5.95 -7.09 -14.49
CA PRO A 19 4.52 -7.39 -14.50
C PRO A 19 3.66 -6.16 -14.18
N THR A 20 4.23 -5.20 -13.44
CA THR A 20 3.48 -4.04 -12.96
C THR A 20 4.28 -2.73 -13.06
N ILE A 21 3.57 -1.61 -13.06
CA ILE A 21 4.20 -0.27 -12.97
C ILE A 21 5.02 -0.14 -11.68
N MET A 22 4.64 -0.81 -10.59
CA MET A 22 5.40 -0.80 -9.34
C MET A 22 6.80 -1.36 -9.51
N ASP A 23 6.96 -2.42 -10.29
CA ASP A 23 8.26 -3.04 -10.56
C ASP A 23 9.13 -2.11 -11.41
N VAL A 24 8.54 -1.42 -12.39
CA VAL A 24 9.25 -0.40 -13.17
C VAL A 24 9.64 0.80 -12.31
N CYS A 25 8.78 1.25 -11.37
CA CYS A 25 9.13 2.31 -10.41
C CYS A 25 10.33 1.89 -9.54
N ARG A 26 10.34 0.66 -9.06
CA ARG A 26 11.47 0.11 -8.28
C ARG A 26 12.75 0.10 -9.10
N LYS A 27 12.69 -0.30 -10.38
CA LYS A 27 13.83 -0.25 -11.32
C LYS A 27 14.33 1.18 -11.56
N ALA A 28 13.43 2.17 -11.51
CA ALA A 28 13.76 3.60 -11.57
C ALA A 28 14.35 4.16 -10.26
N GLY A 29 14.48 3.36 -9.20
CA GLY A 29 14.88 3.82 -7.87
C GLY A 29 13.79 4.59 -7.12
N VAL A 30 12.54 4.50 -7.57
CA VAL A 30 11.40 5.16 -6.93
C VAL A 30 10.65 4.18 -6.04
N GLU A 31 10.75 4.39 -4.73
CA GLU A 31 10.04 3.59 -3.75
C GLU A 31 8.59 4.06 -3.60
N MET A 32 7.66 3.18 -3.97
CA MET A 32 6.23 3.44 -3.89
C MET A 32 5.67 3.09 -2.51
N PRO A 33 4.93 4.02 -1.85
CA PRO A 33 4.26 3.69 -0.61
C PRO A 33 3.18 2.63 -0.85
N ASN A 34 3.14 1.63 0.01
CA ASN A 34 2.14 0.56 -0.08
C ASN A 34 1.98 -0.13 1.29
N PHE A 35 0.90 -0.91 1.48
CA PHE A 35 0.67 -1.76 2.66
C PHE A 35 0.37 -3.20 2.28
N CYS A 36 -0.28 -3.43 1.14
CA CYS A 36 -0.80 -4.72 0.73
C CYS A 36 0.02 -5.41 -0.39
N PHE A 37 1.13 -4.83 -0.79
CA PHE A 37 2.00 -5.43 -1.80
C PHE A 37 3.17 -6.16 -1.14
N HIS A 38 3.34 -7.43 -1.51
CA HIS A 38 4.49 -8.25 -1.15
C HIS A 38 5.00 -8.96 -2.41
N SER A 39 6.34 -9.05 -2.57
CA SER A 39 6.96 -9.63 -3.77
C SER A 39 6.62 -11.10 -3.99
N ASP A 40 6.41 -11.83 -2.91
CA ASP A 40 6.21 -13.28 -2.92
C ASP A 40 4.74 -13.71 -2.87
N LEU A 41 3.83 -12.72 -2.89
CA LEU A 41 2.39 -12.96 -2.85
C LEU A 41 1.71 -12.41 -4.10
N SER A 42 0.55 -12.94 -4.41
CA SER A 42 -0.29 -12.44 -5.49
C SER A 42 -0.64 -10.95 -5.30
N VAL A 43 -0.94 -10.27 -6.39
CA VAL A 43 -1.30 -8.85 -6.36
C VAL A 43 -2.70 -8.67 -5.78
N TYR A 44 -2.81 -7.87 -4.71
CA TYR A 44 -4.09 -7.64 -4.01
C TYR A 44 -4.73 -6.29 -4.35
N GLY A 45 -3.95 -5.21 -4.41
CA GLY A 45 -4.42 -3.89 -4.84
C GLY A 45 -5.39 -3.18 -3.88
N ALA A 46 -5.53 -3.63 -2.64
CA ALA A 46 -6.55 -3.12 -1.70
C ALA A 46 -6.21 -1.75 -1.11
N CYS A 47 -4.98 -1.50 -0.68
CA CYS A 47 -4.64 -0.32 0.12
C CYS A 47 -4.63 1.00 -0.66
N ARG A 48 -4.50 0.98 -1.98
CA ARG A 48 -4.46 2.16 -2.86
C ARG A 48 -3.38 3.20 -2.55
N MET A 49 -2.41 2.88 -1.72
CA MET A 49 -1.30 3.81 -1.42
C MET A 49 -0.32 3.99 -2.58
N CYS A 50 -0.18 2.98 -3.44
CA CYS A 50 0.74 2.99 -4.58
C CYS A 50 0.18 3.67 -5.84
N MET A 51 -0.78 4.58 -5.71
CA MET A 51 -1.38 5.26 -6.86
C MET A 51 -0.35 6.11 -7.61
N VAL A 52 -0.45 6.08 -8.93
CA VAL A 52 0.30 6.90 -9.88
C VAL A 52 -0.66 7.67 -10.79
N GLU A 53 -0.24 8.79 -11.31
CA GLU A 53 -1.01 9.60 -12.25
C GLU A 53 -0.39 9.47 -13.65
N ASP A 54 -1.18 9.00 -14.59
CA ASP A 54 -0.83 8.94 -16.02
C ASP A 54 -0.99 10.34 -16.62
N LEU A 55 0.09 10.90 -17.14
CA LEU A 55 0.11 12.27 -17.69
C LEU A 55 -0.61 12.38 -19.03
N ASP A 56 -0.73 11.30 -19.76
CA ASP A 56 -1.36 11.33 -21.10
C ASP A 56 -2.88 11.24 -21.00
N THR A 57 -3.38 10.52 -20.01
CA THR A 57 -4.82 10.31 -19.82
C THR A 57 -5.41 11.06 -18.63
N GLY A 58 -4.57 11.57 -17.71
CA GLY A 58 -4.98 12.16 -16.43
C GLY A 58 -5.61 11.16 -15.45
N LYS A 59 -5.55 9.86 -15.74
CA LYS A 59 -6.08 8.81 -14.87
C LYS A 59 -5.15 8.52 -13.71
N ILE A 60 -5.75 8.08 -12.61
CA ILE A 60 -5.03 7.61 -11.43
C ILE A 60 -5.27 6.12 -11.30
N ASP A 61 -4.19 5.36 -11.34
CA ASP A 61 -4.21 3.90 -11.24
C ASP A 61 -3.27 3.41 -10.15
N ALA A 62 -3.53 2.19 -9.63
CA ALA A 62 -2.64 1.57 -8.66
C ALA A 62 -1.44 0.93 -9.37
N ALA A 63 -0.23 1.35 -9.03
CA ALA A 63 0.99 0.86 -9.67
C ALA A 63 1.18 -0.66 -9.54
N CYS A 64 0.72 -1.26 -8.43
CA CYS A 64 0.87 -2.70 -8.20
C CYS A 64 -0.07 -3.57 -9.05
N THR A 65 -1.14 -3.01 -9.62
CA THR A 65 -2.12 -3.76 -10.43
C THR A 65 -2.08 -3.41 -11.91
N THR A 66 -1.41 -2.34 -12.27
CA THR A 66 -1.41 -1.80 -13.63
C THR A 66 -0.16 -2.26 -14.38
N LYS A 67 -0.36 -2.79 -15.60
CA LYS A 67 0.75 -3.19 -16.48
C LYS A 67 1.41 -1.98 -17.13
N PRO A 68 2.73 -1.97 -17.25
CA PRO A 68 3.44 -0.92 -17.97
C PRO A 68 3.10 -0.95 -19.47
N LYS A 69 3.10 0.22 -20.11
CA LYS A 69 2.88 0.36 -21.56
C LYS A 69 3.99 1.18 -22.18
N ASN A 70 4.36 0.83 -23.40
CA ASN A 70 5.37 1.60 -24.14
C ASN A 70 4.91 3.04 -24.36
N GLY A 71 5.80 4.00 -24.09
CA GLY A 71 5.53 5.43 -24.19
C GLY A 71 4.79 6.03 -22.98
N MET A 72 4.32 5.23 -22.03
CA MET A 72 3.55 5.71 -20.87
C MET A 72 4.38 6.68 -20.01
N ARG A 73 3.76 7.78 -19.60
CA ARG A 73 4.37 8.81 -18.75
C ARG A 73 3.60 8.94 -17.45
N ILE A 74 4.22 8.61 -16.33
CA ILE A 74 3.58 8.65 -15.02
C ILE A 74 4.27 9.62 -14.07
N ARG A 75 3.48 10.13 -13.13
CA ARG A 75 3.93 10.82 -11.92
C ARG A 75 3.60 10.00 -10.69
N THR A 76 4.55 9.94 -9.78
CA THR A 76 4.39 9.22 -8.52
C THR A 76 4.08 10.15 -7.34
N ASN A 77 4.31 11.44 -7.49
CA ASN A 77 4.22 12.41 -6.39
C ASN A 77 3.63 13.76 -6.87
N THR A 78 2.33 13.79 -7.19
CA THR A 78 1.59 15.04 -7.49
C THR A 78 0.80 15.50 -6.27
N SER A 79 0.41 16.79 -6.24
CA SER A 79 -0.46 17.32 -5.16
C SER A 79 -1.76 16.53 -5.03
N ARG A 80 -2.28 16.03 -6.15
CA ARG A 80 -3.48 15.19 -6.20
C ARG A 80 -3.25 13.84 -5.53
N LEU A 81 -2.14 13.16 -5.84
CA LEU A 81 -1.76 11.88 -5.22
C LEU A 81 -1.47 12.04 -3.73
N LEU A 82 -0.79 13.12 -3.33
CA LEU A 82 -0.55 13.42 -1.92
C LEU A 82 -1.86 13.57 -1.14
N LYS A 83 -2.83 14.31 -1.70
CA LYS A 83 -4.16 14.47 -1.10
C LYS A 83 -4.87 13.12 -0.91
N TYR A 84 -4.84 12.25 -1.92
CA TYR A 84 -5.45 10.92 -1.81
C TYR A 84 -4.75 10.04 -0.77
N ARG A 85 -3.43 10.00 -0.77
CA ARG A 85 -2.67 9.21 0.22
C ARG A 85 -2.93 9.66 1.65
N ARG A 86 -3.00 10.98 1.88
CA ARG A 86 -3.36 11.52 3.19
C ARG A 86 -4.76 11.07 3.62
N MET A 87 -5.73 11.18 2.73
CA MET A 87 -7.11 10.74 3.01
C MET A 87 -7.18 9.24 3.33
N ILE A 88 -6.47 8.40 2.56
CA ILE A 88 -6.41 6.95 2.82
C ILE A 88 -5.80 6.67 4.20
N LEU A 89 -4.70 7.33 4.55
CA LEU A 89 -4.05 7.18 5.84
C LEU A 89 -4.95 7.64 6.99
N GLU A 90 -5.64 8.77 6.84
CA GLU A 90 -6.60 9.24 7.83
C GLU A 90 -7.75 8.23 8.03
N LEU A 91 -8.28 7.64 6.95
CA LEU A 91 -9.32 6.61 7.03
C LEU A 91 -8.79 5.34 7.73
N MET A 92 -7.57 4.90 7.41
CA MET A 92 -6.95 3.77 8.10
C MET A 92 -6.75 4.05 9.59
N LEU A 93 -6.28 5.25 9.94
CA LEU A 93 -6.08 5.66 11.33
C LEU A 93 -7.40 5.88 12.07
N ALA A 94 -8.46 6.31 11.39
CA ALA A 94 -9.77 6.47 12.00
C ALA A 94 -10.31 5.15 12.55
N SER A 95 -10.08 4.08 11.82
CA SER A 95 -10.51 2.72 12.21
C SER A 95 -9.41 1.88 12.86
N HIS A 96 -8.33 2.47 13.33
CA HIS A 96 -7.24 1.80 14.06
C HIS A 96 -7.25 2.20 15.53
N CYS A 97 -6.85 1.31 16.43
CA CYS A 97 -6.88 1.58 17.88
C CYS A 97 -6.07 2.81 18.32
N ARG A 98 -5.07 3.22 17.57
CA ARG A 98 -4.16 4.38 17.81
C ARG A 98 -3.45 4.39 19.16
N ASP A 99 -3.47 3.28 19.88
CA ASP A 99 -2.71 3.12 21.14
C ASP A 99 -1.27 2.71 20.80
N CYS A 100 -0.55 3.65 20.18
CA CYS A 100 0.80 3.40 19.68
C CYS A 100 1.82 3.18 20.80
N THR A 101 1.61 3.78 21.95
CA THR A 101 2.57 3.71 23.08
C THR A 101 2.60 2.33 23.72
N ALA A 102 1.45 1.64 23.74
CA ALA A 102 1.32 0.28 24.26
C ALA A 102 1.43 -0.80 23.16
N CYS A 103 1.64 -0.41 21.92
CA CYS A 103 1.68 -1.33 20.79
C CYS A 103 3.07 -1.96 20.65
N GLU A 104 3.15 -3.29 20.48
CA GLU A 104 4.40 -4.02 20.23
C GLU A 104 5.11 -3.57 18.94
N LYS A 105 4.36 -3.03 17.96
CA LYS A 105 4.91 -2.48 16.71
C LYS A 105 5.38 -1.04 16.82
N ASN A 106 5.32 -0.43 18.01
CA ASN A 106 5.78 0.93 18.18
C ASN A 106 7.22 1.11 17.68
N ARG A 107 7.51 2.18 16.94
CA ARG A 107 8.78 2.50 16.27
C ARG A 107 9.17 1.59 15.09
N SER A 108 8.50 0.46 14.88
CA SER A 108 8.67 -0.44 13.72
C SER A 108 7.37 -0.61 12.91
N CYS A 109 6.44 0.31 13.08
CA CYS A 109 5.13 0.28 12.46
C CYS A 109 5.12 1.09 11.15
N ARG A 110 4.85 0.41 10.04
CA ARG A 110 4.77 1.03 8.72
C ARG A 110 3.62 2.06 8.62
N LEU A 111 2.50 1.84 9.32
CA LEU A 111 1.42 2.82 9.37
C LEU A 111 1.86 4.11 10.09
N GLN A 112 2.59 3.99 11.20
CA GLN A 112 3.16 5.10 11.95
C GLN A 112 4.15 5.90 11.10
N GLU A 113 5.07 5.20 10.41
CA GLU A 113 6.04 5.79 9.49
C GLU A 113 5.34 6.58 8.37
N MET A 114 4.34 5.98 7.73
CA MET A 114 3.58 6.64 6.67
C MET A 114 2.77 7.84 7.20
N ALA A 115 2.19 7.75 8.39
CA ALA A 115 1.51 8.88 9.02
C ALA A 115 2.44 10.08 9.23
N VAL A 116 3.64 9.84 9.71
CA VAL A 116 4.68 10.88 9.86
C VAL A 116 5.11 11.42 8.49
N ARG A 117 5.45 10.53 7.55
CA ARG A 117 5.90 10.90 6.19
C ARG A 117 4.90 11.79 5.46
N PHE A 118 3.61 11.52 5.61
CA PHE A 118 2.54 12.30 4.97
C PHE A 118 1.96 13.42 5.84
N GLY A 119 2.53 13.66 7.03
CA GLY A 119 2.15 14.76 7.91
C GLY A 119 0.72 14.63 8.45
N ILE A 120 0.32 13.44 8.86
CA ILE A 120 -0.99 13.20 9.48
C ILE A 120 -0.84 13.49 10.98
N HIS A 121 -1.29 14.65 11.40
CA HIS A 121 -1.29 15.08 12.82
C HIS A 121 -2.66 14.96 13.47
N HIS A 122 -3.72 14.95 12.66
CA HIS A 122 -5.11 14.89 13.07
C HIS A 122 -5.86 13.89 12.22
N VAL A 123 -6.80 13.17 12.84
CA VAL A 123 -7.73 12.27 12.16
C VAL A 123 -9.11 12.89 12.23
N HIS A 124 -9.63 13.31 11.09
CA HIS A 124 -10.91 14.01 10.99
C HIS A 124 -12.11 13.05 10.91
N PHE A 125 -11.86 11.80 10.49
CA PHE A 125 -12.91 10.80 10.35
C PHE A 125 -13.23 10.15 11.70
N LYS A 126 -14.52 9.94 11.95
CA LYS A 126 -14.99 9.22 13.13
C LYS A 126 -14.83 7.71 12.92
N ASP A 127 -14.35 7.02 13.95
CA ASP A 127 -14.37 5.56 13.98
C ASP A 127 -15.83 5.08 14.11
N THR A 128 -16.23 4.22 13.20
CA THR A 128 -17.57 3.61 13.16
C THR A 128 -17.52 2.10 13.36
N ARG A 129 -16.34 1.52 13.57
CA ARG A 129 -16.18 0.09 13.83
C ARG A 129 -16.52 -0.24 15.27
N GLU A 130 -17.10 -1.42 15.46
CA GLU A 130 -17.20 -2.02 16.79
C GLU A 130 -15.81 -2.50 17.24
N HIS A 131 -15.41 -2.12 18.43
CA HIS A 131 -14.21 -2.65 19.06
C HIS A 131 -14.50 -4.06 19.55
N VAL A 132 -13.70 -5.01 19.08
CA VAL A 132 -13.83 -6.41 19.48
C VAL A 132 -12.71 -6.80 20.44
N PRO A 133 -12.95 -7.73 21.38
CA PRO A 133 -11.89 -8.24 22.23
C PRO A 133 -10.81 -8.96 21.40
N MET A 134 -9.60 -9.02 21.95
CA MET A 134 -8.53 -9.81 21.35
C MET A 134 -8.91 -11.29 21.33
N ASP A 135 -8.56 -11.97 20.24
CA ASP A 135 -8.75 -13.40 20.06
C ASP A 135 -7.49 -14.16 20.53
N PHE A 136 -7.69 -15.02 21.53
CA PHE A 136 -6.70 -15.91 22.11
C PHE A 136 -7.04 -17.38 21.84
N SER A 137 -7.89 -17.69 20.87
CA SER A 137 -8.31 -19.06 20.56
C SER A 137 -7.17 -19.98 20.13
N SER A 138 -6.11 -19.39 19.56
CA SER A 138 -4.90 -20.13 19.17
C SER A 138 -3.80 -19.98 20.22
N PRO A 139 -3.11 -21.06 20.61
CA PRO A 139 -1.97 -20.97 21.54
C PRO A 139 -0.74 -20.32 20.90
N ALA A 140 -0.66 -20.28 19.58
CA ALA A 140 0.49 -19.78 18.83
C ALA A 140 0.34 -18.33 18.33
N VAL A 141 -0.90 -17.85 18.14
CA VAL A 141 -1.19 -16.55 17.53
C VAL A 141 -2.26 -15.84 18.32
N THR A 142 -1.95 -14.63 18.78
CA THR A 142 -2.95 -13.70 19.33
C THR A 142 -3.36 -12.73 18.23
N PHE A 143 -4.66 -12.59 18.02
CA PHE A 143 -5.20 -11.72 16.97
C PHE A 143 -5.97 -10.54 17.56
N ASP A 144 -5.54 -9.32 17.22
CA ASP A 144 -6.21 -8.07 17.61
C ASP A 144 -6.75 -7.37 16.36
N LEU A 145 -8.04 -7.54 16.09
CA LEU A 145 -8.70 -6.95 14.93
C LEU A 145 -8.71 -5.41 14.95
N ASN A 146 -8.62 -4.79 16.14
CA ASN A 146 -8.57 -3.34 16.26
C ASN A 146 -7.25 -2.73 15.72
N LYS A 147 -6.22 -3.57 15.57
CA LYS A 147 -4.91 -3.21 14.98
C LYS A 147 -4.81 -3.60 13.51
N CYS A 148 -5.82 -4.23 12.94
CA CYS A 148 -5.80 -4.71 11.57
C CYS A 148 -6.01 -3.56 10.58
N ILE A 149 -5.11 -3.43 9.58
CA ILE A 149 -5.21 -2.47 8.47
C ILE A 149 -5.79 -3.08 7.20
N LEU A 150 -6.29 -4.30 7.26
CA LEU A 150 -6.91 -5.04 6.16
C LEU A 150 -6.01 -5.19 4.91
N CYS A 151 -4.69 -5.35 5.10
CA CYS A 151 -3.75 -5.56 3.99
C CYS A 151 -3.91 -6.93 3.32
N GLY A 152 -4.48 -7.92 4.00
CA GLY A 152 -4.67 -9.27 3.50
C GLY A 152 -3.41 -10.15 3.45
N ASP A 153 -2.26 -9.64 3.91
CA ASP A 153 -0.99 -10.39 3.80
C ASP A 153 -1.02 -11.71 4.57
N CYS A 154 -1.56 -11.72 5.80
CA CYS A 154 -1.64 -12.94 6.62
C CYS A 154 -2.54 -14.02 5.98
N VAL A 155 -3.66 -13.62 5.39
CA VAL A 155 -4.57 -14.54 4.70
C VAL A 155 -3.88 -15.14 3.48
N ARG A 156 -3.29 -14.29 2.63
CA ARG A 156 -2.61 -14.74 1.40
C ARG A 156 -1.38 -15.59 1.67
N VAL A 157 -0.61 -15.29 2.72
CA VAL A 157 0.51 -16.15 3.12
C VAL A 157 0.02 -17.56 3.49
N CYS A 158 -1.05 -17.66 4.26
CA CYS A 158 -1.62 -18.97 4.60
C CYS A 158 -2.13 -19.71 3.38
N GLU A 159 -2.86 -19.04 2.51
CA GLU A 159 -3.45 -19.63 1.29
C GLU A 159 -2.39 -20.00 0.24
N GLU A 160 -1.52 -19.05 -0.11
CA GLU A 160 -0.62 -19.17 -1.26
C GLU A 160 0.70 -19.89 -0.92
N MET A 161 1.24 -19.70 0.30
CA MET A 161 2.54 -20.26 0.68
C MET A 161 2.41 -21.50 1.58
N GLN A 162 1.38 -21.57 2.42
CA GLN A 162 1.17 -22.70 3.33
C GLN A 162 0.12 -23.69 2.81
N GLY A 163 -0.64 -23.32 1.76
CA GLY A 163 -1.70 -24.18 1.22
C GLY A 163 -2.86 -24.40 2.19
N MET A 164 -3.05 -23.49 3.14
CA MET A 164 -4.09 -23.54 4.16
C MET A 164 -5.05 -22.36 3.94
N GLY A 165 -6.21 -22.63 3.37
CA GLY A 165 -7.28 -21.66 3.12
C GLY A 165 -8.62 -22.13 3.65
#